data_c9e56e9e07457e08e1ed11fc73c44c15
#
_entry.id   c9e56e9e07457e08e1ed11fc73c44c15
#
_cell.length_a   1.000
_cell.length_b   1.000
_cell.length_c   1.000
_cell.angle_alpha   90.00
_cell.angle_beta   90.00
_cell.angle_gamma   90.00
#
_symmetry.space_group_name_H-M   'P 1'
#
loop_
_entity.id
_entity.type
_entity.pdbx_description
1 polymer ?
#
loop_
_entity_poly.entity_id
_entity_poly.type
_entity_poly.pdbx_seq_one_letter_code
_entity_poly.pdbx_strand_id
1 'polypeptide(L)'
;MRVPILKQGHNLIATIQTAPSDTDLRGLRDSLVAQVGRYRARGAIIDITALDVMDSFAVRTLRDIAQMVRLRGADAVIVGIQPEVALSMVELGLALEGVDTALDLEEGLALLDERTRRWHRRAGHSPRSRADAPPLSMTNAGAVFPLGYLIHSRRMTN
;
A
#
# COMPACT_ATOMS: atom_id res chain seq x y z
N MET A 1 -17.64 -19.65 5.13
CA MET A 1 -18.31 -18.36 5.40
C MET A 1 -17.49 -17.27 4.70
N ARG A 2 -18.10 -16.29 4.02
CA ARG A 2 -17.32 -15.26 3.32
C ARG A 2 -17.02 -14.11 4.29
N VAL A 3 -15.74 -13.79 4.52
CA VAL A 3 -15.35 -12.67 5.36
C VAL A 3 -15.79 -11.36 4.71
N PRO A 4 -16.56 -10.50 5.38
CA PRO A 4 -16.99 -9.23 4.82
C PRO A 4 -15.80 -8.26 4.69
N ILE A 5 -15.73 -7.54 3.56
CA ILE A 5 -14.76 -6.49 3.32
C ILE A 5 -15.52 -5.19 3.07
N LEU A 6 -15.33 -4.22 3.94
CA LEU A 6 -15.91 -2.89 3.85
C LEU A 6 -14.89 -1.91 3.26
N LYS A 7 -15.35 -1.04 2.38
CA LYS A 7 -14.54 0.09 1.90
C LYS A 7 -14.85 1.34 2.70
N GLN A 8 -13.84 1.93 3.33
CA GLN A 8 -13.92 3.20 4.05
C GLN A 8 -12.87 4.17 3.52
N GLY A 9 -13.29 5.16 2.77
CA GLY A 9 -12.39 6.11 2.10
C GLY A 9 -11.42 5.40 1.15
N HIS A 10 -10.14 5.48 1.44
CA HIS A 10 -9.07 4.80 0.71
C HIS A 10 -8.62 3.48 1.36
N ASN A 11 -9.30 3.06 2.42
CA ASN A 11 -8.97 1.86 3.16
C ASN A 11 -10.01 0.76 2.94
N LEU A 12 -9.57 -0.48 3.02
CA LEU A 12 -10.40 -1.67 3.06
C LEU A 12 -10.34 -2.25 4.48
N ILE A 13 -11.47 -2.66 5.03
CA ILE A 13 -11.58 -3.25 6.36
C ILE A 13 -12.19 -4.63 6.20
N ALA A 14 -11.45 -5.66 6.55
CA ALA A 14 -11.91 -7.04 6.60
C ALA A 14 -12.08 -7.45 8.07
N THR A 15 -13.28 -7.79 8.48
CA THR A 15 -13.58 -8.19 9.86
C THR A 15 -13.87 -9.68 9.94
N ILE A 16 -13.07 -10.40 10.71
CA ILE A 16 -13.24 -11.83 10.95
C ILE A 16 -14.00 -12.00 12.28
N GLN A 17 -15.26 -12.43 12.20
CA GLN A 17 -16.15 -12.48 13.36
C GLN A 17 -16.16 -13.82 14.09
N THR A 18 -15.73 -14.89 13.43
CA THR A 18 -15.67 -16.25 13.99
C THR A 18 -14.42 -16.94 13.50
N ALA A 19 -14.01 -18.01 14.19
CA ALA A 19 -12.85 -18.81 13.77
C ALA A 19 -12.98 -19.21 12.29
N PRO A 20 -12.12 -18.69 11.41
CA PRO A 20 -12.23 -18.91 9.99
C PRO A 20 -11.69 -20.29 9.62
N SER A 21 -12.33 -20.95 8.65
CA SER A 21 -11.74 -22.14 8.03
C SER A 21 -10.61 -21.74 7.06
N ASP A 22 -9.77 -22.71 6.70
CA ASP A 22 -8.74 -22.53 5.67
C ASP A 22 -9.32 -21.96 4.37
N THR A 23 -10.50 -22.40 3.99
CA THR A 23 -11.19 -21.93 2.78
C THR A 23 -11.62 -20.48 2.92
N ASP A 24 -12.09 -20.07 4.09
CA ASP A 24 -12.48 -18.68 4.37
C ASP A 24 -11.26 -17.75 4.30
N LEU A 25 -10.14 -18.17 4.86
CA LEU A 25 -8.88 -17.41 4.84
C LEU A 25 -8.32 -17.26 3.42
N ARG A 26 -8.36 -18.33 2.62
CA ARG A 26 -7.97 -18.26 1.19
C ARG A 26 -8.91 -17.34 0.41
N GLY A 27 -10.22 -17.44 0.67
CA GLY A 27 -11.21 -16.55 0.05
C GLY A 27 -11.01 -15.08 0.44
N LEU A 28 -10.68 -14.81 1.71
CA LEU A 28 -10.32 -13.48 2.18
C LEU A 28 -9.09 -12.94 1.46
N ARG A 29 -8.03 -13.75 1.39
CA ARG A 29 -6.80 -13.39 0.67
C ARG A 29 -7.08 -12.95 -0.76
N ASP A 30 -7.75 -13.81 -1.51
CA ASP A 30 -8.01 -13.57 -2.93
C ASP A 30 -8.91 -12.35 -3.14
N SER A 31 -9.93 -12.19 -2.29
CA SER A 31 -10.86 -11.07 -2.33
C SER A 31 -10.21 -9.74 -1.95
N LEU A 32 -9.42 -9.72 -0.87
CA LEU A 32 -8.79 -8.49 -0.37
C LEU A 32 -7.74 -7.99 -1.35
N VAL A 33 -6.87 -8.88 -1.84
CA VAL A 33 -5.82 -8.54 -2.82
C VAL A 33 -6.42 -8.03 -4.13
N ALA A 34 -7.51 -8.64 -4.61
CA ALA A 34 -8.23 -8.17 -5.80
C ALA A 34 -8.85 -6.78 -5.58
N GLN A 35 -9.49 -6.56 -4.42
CA GLN A 35 -10.13 -5.28 -4.11
C GLN A 35 -9.13 -4.14 -3.89
N VAL A 36 -7.94 -4.41 -3.34
CA VAL A 36 -6.86 -3.41 -3.26
C VAL A 36 -6.55 -2.84 -4.64
N GLY A 37 -6.41 -3.70 -5.64
CA GLY A 37 -6.17 -3.25 -7.02
C GLY A 37 -7.37 -2.54 -7.64
N ARG A 38 -8.57 -3.11 -7.48
CA ARG A 38 -9.81 -2.57 -8.05
C ARG A 38 -10.15 -1.17 -7.55
N TYR A 39 -10.01 -0.95 -6.25
CA TYR A 39 -10.35 0.33 -5.61
C TYR A 39 -9.16 1.26 -5.45
N ARG A 40 -7.96 0.85 -5.87
CA ARG A 40 -6.71 1.56 -5.62
C ARG A 40 -6.59 1.95 -4.14
N ALA A 41 -6.90 0.97 -3.28
CA ALA A 41 -6.84 1.17 -1.85
C ALA A 41 -5.40 1.49 -1.41
N ARG A 42 -5.26 2.37 -0.43
CA ARG A 42 -3.96 2.75 0.14
C ARG A 42 -3.65 1.98 1.40
N GLY A 43 -4.69 1.47 2.06
CA GLY A 43 -4.57 0.68 3.27
C GLY A 43 -5.57 -0.47 3.30
N ALA A 44 -5.22 -1.51 4.04
CA ALA A 44 -6.09 -2.61 4.38
C ALA A 44 -5.96 -2.93 5.87
N ILE A 45 -7.06 -3.05 6.56
CA ILE A 45 -7.13 -3.48 7.95
C ILE A 45 -7.74 -4.87 7.98
N ILE A 46 -7.12 -5.77 8.74
CA ILE A 46 -7.65 -7.08 9.05
C ILE A 46 -7.97 -7.10 10.54
N ASP A 47 -9.25 -7.02 10.85
CA ASP A 47 -9.76 -6.99 12.22
C ASP A 47 -10.04 -8.41 12.68
N ILE A 48 -9.32 -8.84 13.71
CA ILE A 48 -9.43 -10.17 14.34
C ILE A 48 -9.87 -10.09 15.81
N THR A 49 -10.45 -8.97 16.21
CA THR A 49 -10.87 -8.72 17.60
C THR A 49 -11.78 -9.82 18.16
N ALA A 50 -12.58 -10.45 17.31
CA ALA A 50 -13.51 -11.51 17.72
C ALA A 50 -12.89 -12.93 17.78
N LEU A 51 -11.57 -13.05 17.53
CA LEU A 51 -10.89 -14.34 17.55
C LEU A 51 -10.19 -14.58 18.89
N ASP A 52 -10.58 -15.62 19.59
CA ASP A 52 -9.97 -16.06 20.84
C ASP A 52 -8.86 -17.09 20.62
N VAL A 53 -8.87 -17.77 19.49
CA VAL A 53 -7.91 -18.82 19.14
C VAL A 53 -7.53 -18.70 17.67
N MET A 54 -6.25 -18.86 17.40
CA MET A 54 -5.70 -18.93 16.03
C MET A 54 -4.69 -20.07 15.95
N ASP A 55 -4.82 -20.88 14.91
CA ASP A 55 -3.83 -21.90 14.58
C ASP A 55 -2.68 -21.34 13.74
N SER A 56 -1.64 -22.16 13.56
CA SER A 56 -0.46 -21.75 12.79
C SER A 56 -0.73 -21.48 11.31
N PHE A 57 -1.77 -22.12 10.75
CA PHE A 57 -2.17 -21.86 9.36
C PHE A 57 -2.81 -20.47 9.24
N ALA A 58 -3.70 -20.11 10.16
CA ALA A 58 -4.35 -18.81 10.17
C ALA A 58 -3.34 -17.67 10.32
N VAL A 59 -2.39 -17.78 11.27
CA VAL A 59 -1.35 -16.76 11.47
C VAL A 59 -0.50 -16.57 10.21
N ARG A 60 -0.02 -17.69 9.61
CA ARG A 60 0.77 -17.62 8.37
C ARG A 60 -0.02 -17.01 7.22
N THR A 61 -1.29 -17.42 7.06
CA THR A 61 -2.13 -16.89 6.00
C THR A 61 -2.40 -15.40 6.16
N LEU A 62 -2.64 -14.91 7.39
CA LEU A 62 -2.82 -13.48 7.66
C LEU A 62 -1.55 -12.69 7.35
N ARG A 63 -0.38 -13.22 7.73
CA ARG A 63 0.91 -12.62 7.34
C ARG A 63 1.07 -12.55 5.82
N ASP A 64 0.76 -13.63 5.11
CA ASP A 64 0.87 -13.69 3.66
C ASP A 64 -0.09 -12.71 2.99
N ILE A 65 -1.32 -12.58 3.49
CA ILE A 65 -2.29 -11.56 3.04
C ILE A 65 -1.70 -10.16 3.18
N ALA A 66 -1.16 -9.83 4.35
CA ALA A 66 -0.58 -8.53 4.61
C ALA A 66 0.60 -8.23 3.67
N GLN A 67 1.46 -9.22 3.41
CA GLN A 67 2.58 -9.08 2.47
C GLN A 67 2.09 -8.90 1.03
N MET A 68 1.08 -9.66 0.60
CA MET A 68 0.50 -9.52 -0.74
C MET A 68 -0.16 -8.15 -0.95
N VAL A 69 -0.86 -7.63 0.07
CA VAL A 69 -1.43 -6.27 0.06
C VAL A 69 -0.33 -5.23 -0.11
N ARG A 70 0.80 -5.38 0.61
CA ARG A 70 1.96 -4.47 0.50
C ARG A 70 2.60 -4.53 -0.88
N LEU A 71 2.76 -5.72 -1.47
CA LEU A 71 3.25 -5.89 -2.84
C LEU A 71 2.32 -5.25 -3.87
N ARG A 72 1.05 -5.08 -3.56
CA ARG A 72 0.07 -4.36 -4.39
C ARG A 72 0.09 -2.85 -4.18
N GLY A 73 0.94 -2.35 -3.29
CA GLY A 73 1.15 -0.93 -3.05
C GLY A 73 0.24 -0.32 -1.98
N ALA A 74 -0.42 -1.13 -1.15
CA ALA A 74 -1.20 -0.70 0.00
C ALA A 74 -0.52 -1.11 1.31
N ASP A 75 -0.67 -0.31 2.36
CA ASP A 75 -0.23 -0.71 3.70
C ASP A 75 -1.24 -1.68 4.33
N ALA A 76 -0.75 -2.65 5.10
CA ALA A 76 -1.59 -3.62 5.80
C ALA A 76 -1.38 -3.52 7.31
N VAL A 77 -2.46 -3.53 8.06
CA VAL A 77 -2.47 -3.52 9.53
C VAL A 77 -3.40 -4.62 10.04
N ILE A 78 -2.94 -5.40 11.01
CA ILE A 78 -3.79 -6.36 11.75
C ILE A 78 -4.15 -5.72 13.08
N VAL A 79 -5.43 -5.71 13.41
CA VAL A 79 -5.93 -5.09 14.65
C VAL A 79 -6.68 -6.10 15.52
N GLY A 80 -6.69 -5.83 16.84
CA GLY A 80 -7.48 -6.59 17.79
C GLY A 80 -6.91 -7.95 18.13
N ILE A 81 -5.59 -8.13 18.14
CA ILE A 81 -4.98 -9.38 18.60
C ILE A 81 -5.25 -9.51 20.10
N GLN A 82 -6.06 -10.52 20.47
CA GLN A 82 -6.36 -10.81 21.87
C GLN A 82 -5.13 -11.34 22.61
N PRO A 83 -5.01 -11.10 23.94
CA PRO A 83 -3.85 -11.55 24.72
C PRO A 83 -3.58 -13.05 24.62
N GLU A 84 -4.62 -13.87 24.59
CA GLU A 84 -4.53 -15.33 24.48
C GLU A 84 -3.96 -15.75 23.11
N VAL A 85 -4.37 -15.05 22.05
CA VAL A 85 -3.84 -15.25 20.68
C VAL A 85 -2.40 -14.83 20.64
N ALA A 86 -2.04 -13.68 21.20
CA ALA A 86 -0.67 -13.19 21.24
C ALA A 86 0.27 -14.15 21.98
N LEU A 87 -0.19 -14.68 23.14
CA LEU A 87 0.57 -15.68 23.90
C LEU A 87 0.80 -16.94 23.08
N SER A 88 -0.25 -17.50 22.48
CA SER A 88 -0.15 -18.69 21.62
C SER A 88 0.80 -18.49 20.45
N MET A 89 0.79 -17.32 19.84
CA MET A 89 1.71 -16.98 18.74
C MET A 89 3.17 -17.02 19.20
N VAL A 90 3.47 -16.45 20.37
CA VAL A 90 4.83 -16.46 20.93
C VAL A 90 5.29 -17.88 21.29
N GLU A 91 4.43 -18.68 21.93
CA GLU A 91 4.72 -20.05 22.31
C GLU A 91 4.97 -20.94 21.09
N LEU A 92 4.26 -20.73 19.99
CA LEU A 92 4.42 -21.47 18.74
C LEU A 92 5.54 -20.92 17.86
N GLY A 93 6.26 -19.88 18.29
CA GLY A 93 7.29 -19.22 17.47
C GLY A 93 6.75 -18.59 16.20
N LEU A 94 5.48 -18.18 16.21
CA LEU A 94 4.81 -17.54 15.08
C LEU A 94 4.93 -16.03 15.22
N ALA A 95 5.66 -15.39 14.32
CA ALA A 95 5.79 -13.95 14.29
C ALA A 95 5.05 -13.37 13.07
N LEU A 96 4.40 -12.22 13.26
CA LEU A 96 3.87 -11.39 12.19
C LEU A 96 4.97 -10.44 11.67
N GLU A 97 6.12 -10.99 11.32
CA GLU A 97 7.27 -10.21 10.87
C GLU A 97 6.92 -9.33 9.68
N GLY A 98 7.25 -8.05 9.80
CA GLY A 98 6.99 -7.07 8.76
C GLY A 98 5.52 -6.69 8.58
N VAL A 99 4.63 -7.13 9.46
CA VAL A 99 3.23 -6.73 9.49
C VAL A 99 3.00 -5.77 10.64
N ASP A 100 2.36 -4.65 10.35
CA ASP A 100 1.99 -3.70 11.39
C ASP A 100 0.77 -4.21 12.16
N THR A 101 0.78 -3.98 13.46
CA THR A 101 -0.32 -4.33 14.35
C THR A 101 -0.76 -3.10 15.13
N ALA A 102 -2.04 -3.04 15.47
CA ALA A 102 -2.61 -2.02 16.32
C ALA A 102 -3.61 -2.65 17.28
N LEU A 103 -3.91 -1.96 18.37
CA LEU A 103 -4.75 -2.48 19.42
C LEU A 103 -6.20 -2.66 18.94
N ASP A 104 -6.70 -1.67 18.20
CA ASP A 104 -8.07 -1.64 17.71
C ASP A 104 -8.17 -1.00 16.31
N LEU A 105 -9.40 -0.93 15.79
CA LEU A 105 -9.69 -0.37 14.48
C LEU A 105 -9.34 1.13 14.40
N GLU A 106 -9.57 1.88 15.46
CA GLU A 106 -9.32 3.33 15.50
C GLU A 106 -7.82 3.61 15.37
N GLU A 107 -7.00 2.92 16.17
CA GLU A 107 -5.54 3.01 16.11
C GLU A 107 -5.01 2.54 14.75
N GLY A 108 -5.56 1.46 14.19
CA GLY A 108 -5.21 0.96 12.86
C GLY A 108 -5.48 1.97 11.75
N LEU A 109 -6.63 2.65 11.79
CA LEU A 109 -6.96 3.71 10.85
C LEU A 109 -6.02 4.92 10.99
N ALA A 110 -5.73 5.33 12.24
CA ALA A 110 -4.81 6.44 12.51
C ALA A 110 -3.39 6.14 11.97
N LEU A 111 -2.92 4.91 12.12
CA LEU A 111 -1.62 4.46 11.61
C LEU A 111 -1.57 4.53 10.08
N LEU A 112 -2.61 4.07 9.38
CA LEU A 112 -2.71 4.15 7.92
C LEU A 112 -2.77 5.59 7.41
N ASP A 113 -3.50 6.46 8.09
CA ASP A 113 -3.60 7.87 7.74
C ASP A 113 -2.25 8.60 7.90
N GLU A 114 -1.51 8.30 8.95
CA GLU A 114 -0.17 8.87 9.14
C GLU A 114 0.79 8.44 8.03
N ARG A 115 0.77 7.17 7.62
CA ARG A 115 1.58 6.65 6.52
C ARG A 115 1.22 7.30 5.19
N THR A 116 -0.07 7.45 4.91
CA THR A 116 -0.55 8.14 3.71
C THR A 116 -0.07 9.60 3.68
N ARG A 117 -0.11 10.30 4.81
CA ARG A 117 0.41 11.68 4.93
C ARG A 117 1.92 11.77 4.74
N ARG A 118 2.68 10.81 5.27
CA ARG A 118 4.14 10.75 5.06
C ARG A 118 4.49 10.51 3.59
N TRP A 119 3.71 9.65 2.91
CA TRP A 119 3.90 9.39 1.49
C TRP A 119 3.67 10.65 0.65
N HIS A 120 2.59 11.40 0.91
CA HIS A 120 2.31 12.66 0.24
C HIS A 120 3.40 13.72 0.48
N ARG A 121 3.95 13.79 1.68
CA ARG A 121 5.07 14.71 1.98
C ARG A 121 6.35 14.34 1.24
N ARG A 122 6.63 13.07 1.05
CA ARG A 122 7.80 12.60 0.27
C ARG A 122 7.59 12.72 -1.25
N ALA A 123 6.40 12.49 -1.72
CA ALA A 123 6.01 12.68 -3.12
C ALA A 123 5.80 14.16 -3.48
N GLY A 124 5.63 15.01 -2.48
CA GLY A 124 5.40 16.44 -2.59
C GLY A 124 6.65 17.27 -2.86
N HIS A 125 7.55 16.81 -3.72
CA HIS A 125 8.23 17.73 -4.62
C HIS A 125 7.14 18.23 -5.57
N SER A 126 6.48 19.31 -5.13
CA SER A 126 5.47 20.05 -5.85
C SER A 126 5.91 20.20 -7.31
N PRO A 127 5.12 19.81 -8.30
CA PRO A 127 5.22 20.47 -9.59
C PRO A 127 4.90 21.93 -9.28
N ARG A 128 5.89 22.81 -9.46
CA ARG A 128 5.70 24.26 -9.38
C ARG A 128 4.38 24.58 -10.05
N SER A 129 3.51 25.23 -9.32
CA SER A 129 2.28 25.79 -9.83
C SER A 129 2.57 26.46 -11.17
N ARG A 130 1.81 26.15 -12.21
CA ARG A 130 1.88 26.80 -13.51
C ARG A 130 1.62 28.32 -13.44
N ALA A 131 1.36 28.83 -12.25
CA ALA A 131 1.15 30.25 -11.96
C ALA A 131 2.44 31.08 -11.85
N ASP A 132 3.62 30.44 -11.70
CA ASP A 132 4.90 31.13 -11.59
C ASP A 132 5.76 31.07 -12.88
N ALA A 133 5.18 30.73 -14.01
CA ALA A 133 5.83 30.96 -15.29
C ALA A 133 5.84 32.47 -15.57
N PRO A 134 7.03 33.09 -15.72
CA PRO A 134 7.08 34.50 -16.12
C PRO A 134 6.36 34.67 -17.44
N PRO A 135 5.62 35.78 -17.64
CA PRO A 135 4.94 36.01 -18.89
C PRO A 135 5.95 36.03 -20.01
N LEU A 136 5.70 35.24 -21.06
CA LEU A 136 6.46 35.32 -22.30
C LEU A 136 6.34 36.76 -22.85
N SER A 137 7.34 37.57 -22.57
CA SER A 137 7.45 38.86 -23.24
C SER A 137 7.68 38.58 -24.71
N MET A 138 6.68 38.89 -25.52
CA MET A 138 6.84 39.06 -26.96
C MET A 138 7.76 40.24 -27.19
N THR A 139 9.04 40.01 -27.36
CA THR A 139 9.94 40.98 -27.96
C THR A 139 10.29 40.46 -29.34
N ASN A 140 9.59 41.07 -30.26
CA ASN A 140 9.90 41.02 -31.69
C ASN A 140 11.24 41.71 -31.90
N ALA A 141 12.25 41.02 -32.37
CA ALA A 141 13.31 41.62 -33.20
C ALA A 141 14.26 40.52 -33.72
N GLY A 142 14.35 40.44 -35.00
CA GLY A 142 15.17 39.65 -35.83
C GLY A 142 16.57 39.33 -35.30
N ALA A 143 16.89 38.07 -35.33
CA ALA A 143 18.27 37.61 -35.33
C ALA A 143 18.41 36.45 -36.31
N VAL A 144 19.12 36.78 -37.32
CA VAL A 144 19.68 36.00 -38.41
C VAL A 144 20.35 34.72 -37.87
N PHE A 145 20.00 33.59 -38.44
CA PHE A 145 20.72 32.33 -38.25
C PHE A 145 22.06 32.40 -39.00
N PRO A 146 23.21 32.11 -38.38
CA PRO A 146 24.39 31.76 -39.16
C PRO A 146 24.29 30.27 -39.50
N LEU A 147 24.21 30.02 -40.79
CA LEU A 147 24.57 28.76 -41.40
C LEU A 147 26.03 28.41 -41.04
N GLY A 148 26.25 27.18 -40.63
CA GLY A 148 27.58 26.64 -40.69
C GLY A 148 27.94 25.66 -39.59
N TYR A 149 27.48 24.44 -39.69
CA TYR A 149 28.28 23.28 -39.32
C TYR A 149 27.96 22.13 -40.26
N LEU A 150 28.70 22.16 -41.35
CA LEU A 150 28.75 21.08 -42.32
C LEU A 150 29.76 20.03 -41.84
N ILE A 151 29.31 18.83 -41.69
CA ILE A 151 29.89 17.53 -42.05
C ILE A 151 31.44 17.41 -41.95
N HIS A 152 31.90 16.48 -41.13
CA HIS A 152 33.02 15.63 -41.53
C HIS A 152 32.75 14.17 -41.19
N SER A 153 32.21 13.50 -42.19
CA SER A 153 32.34 12.08 -42.39
C SER A 153 33.82 11.74 -42.65
N ARG A 154 34.43 10.89 -41.86
CA ARG A 154 35.60 10.14 -42.28
C ARG A 154 35.41 8.67 -42.00
N ARG A 155 35.21 7.93 -43.10
CA ARG A 155 35.57 6.53 -43.25
C ARG A 155 37.04 6.35 -42.87
N MET A 156 37.33 5.28 -42.17
CA MET A 156 38.56 4.53 -42.36
C MET A 156 38.27 3.04 -42.28
N THR A 157 38.43 2.43 -43.43
CA THR A 157 38.67 1.02 -43.68
C THR A 157 40.06 0.64 -43.16
N ASN A 158 40.18 -0.42 -42.42
CA ASN A 158 41.06 -1.57 -42.67
C ASN A 158 40.77 -2.65 -41.61
#